data_d96b106e5df65d52c0bad06e5ebf0d38
#
_entry.id   d96b106e5df65d52c0bad06e5ebf0d38
#
_cell.length_a   1.000
_cell.length_b   1.000
_cell.length_c   1.000
_cell.angle_alpha   90.00
_cell.angle_beta   90.00
_cell.angle_gamma   90.00
#
_symmetry.space_group_name_H-M   'P 1'
#
loop_
_entity.id
_entity.type
_entity.pdbx_description
1 polymer ?
#
loop_
_entity_poly.entity_id
_entity_poly.type
_entity_poly.pdbx_seq_one_letter_code
_entity_poly.pdbx_strand_id
1 'polypeptide(L)'
;MRDLAKFNENINVLVTGGSGQIGLDLQDIKLKKNYNFFFPDSNSFNLLNKEKMDIFFEKNKIDLIINLAAYTNVDQAEIDRELCKNINFKGVISLSELAKKNEVGIIQISTDYVFGKNNDGVKNIYHKPNPINYYGYTKFESEKFIINESNNNLVIRLASVFGFYGNNFIKTMMKLILNNQDINVISDQKISMTSSFEFAKNIPYLIDLYKEKIEFTDRIIHFTNKGYTNWFEVTKVIKDELEKIINKKILININAIKSNDWTSIAKRPLDSRLEVNFKELENFNIFLP
;
A
#
# COMPACT_ATOMS: atom_id res chain seq x y z
N MET A 1 23.41 25.34 15.12
CA MET A 1 22.02 25.66 15.46
C MET A 1 21.33 25.90 14.14
N ARG A 2 20.58 24.90 13.60
CA ARG A 2 19.80 25.09 12.36
C ARG A 2 18.55 25.88 12.72
N ASP A 3 18.21 26.86 11.89
CA ASP A 3 17.09 27.78 12.08
C ASP A 3 15.77 27.04 12.29
N LEU A 4 15.33 26.92 13.53
CA LEU A 4 14.03 26.37 13.94
C LEU A 4 12.83 27.25 13.53
N ALA A 5 13.08 28.40 12.93
CA ALA A 5 12.05 29.41 12.61
C ALA A 5 11.27 29.12 11.30
N LYS A 6 11.68 28.14 10.46
CA LYS A 6 10.97 27.79 9.21
C LYS A 6 9.88 26.73 9.33
N PHE A 7 9.58 26.25 10.54
CA PHE A 7 8.71 25.07 10.75
C PHE A 7 7.23 25.41 11.11
N ASN A 8 6.81 26.66 10.96
CA ASN A 8 5.45 27.07 11.40
C ASN A 8 4.38 27.08 10.29
N GLU A 9 4.66 26.69 9.08
CA GLU A 9 3.65 26.59 8.03
C GLU A 9 3.06 25.18 7.99
N ASN A 10 1.72 25.09 8.03
CA ASN A 10 1.01 23.86 7.79
C ASN A 10 1.29 23.35 6.38
N ILE A 11 1.60 22.06 6.24
CA ILE A 11 1.74 21.42 4.93
C ILE A 11 0.37 20.96 4.43
N ASN A 12 0.06 21.32 3.23
CA ASN A 12 -1.13 20.88 2.51
C ASN A 12 -0.82 19.61 1.71
N VAL A 13 -1.40 18.50 2.14
CA VAL A 13 -1.16 17.17 1.57
C VAL A 13 -2.40 16.70 0.83
N LEU A 14 -2.28 16.51 -0.47
CA LEU A 14 -3.33 15.85 -1.25
C LEU A 14 -3.18 14.33 -1.11
N VAL A 15 -4.23 13.66 -0.65
CA VAL A 15 -4.29 12.20 -0.55
C VAL A 15 -5.34 11.68 -1.55
N THR A 16 -4.88 11.09 -2.64
CA THR A 16 -5.79 10.41 -3.58
C THR A 16 -6.16 9.03 -3.03
N GLY A 17 -7.33 8.51 -3.42
CA GLY A 17 -7.79 7.23 -2.90
C GLY A 17 -8.16 7.26 -1.40
N GLY A 18 -8.58 8.42 -0.90
CA GLY A 18 -8.95 8.64 0.49
C GLY A 18 -10.09 7.74 1.02
N SER A 19 -10.95 7.20 0.15
CA SER A 19 -11.97 6.22 0.49
C SER A 19 -11.47 4.78 0.60
N GLY A 20 -10.21 4.52 0.28
CA GLY A 20 -9.57 3.22 0.42
C GLY A 20 -9.15 2.92 1.86
N GLN A 21 -8.68 1.69 2.11
CA GLN A 21 -8.34 1.19 3.44
C GLN A 21 -7.37 2.11 4.19
N ILE A 22 -6.22 2.44 3.59
CA ILE A 22 -5.21 3.31 4.20
C ILE A 22 -5.73 4.75 4.34
N GLY A 23 -6.48 5.25 3.33
CA GLY A 23 -7.02 6.60 3.35
C GLY A 23 -8.02 6.82 4.50
N LEU A 24 -8.86 5.83 4.78
CA LEU A 24 -9.81 5.88 5.90
C LEU A 24 -9.09 5.79 7.26
N ASP A 25 -8.10 4.89 7.39
CA ASP A 25 -7.26 4.85 8.60
C ASP A 25 -6.57 6.19 8.85
N LEU A 26 -6.07 6.85 7.80
CA LEU A 26 -5.41 8.15 7.91
C LEU A 26 -6.38 9.26 8.35
N GLN A 27 -7.63 9.21 7.93
CA GLN A 27 -8.67 10.16 8.34
C GLN A 27 -9.06 9.99 9.81
N ASP A 28 -9.02 8.76 10.35
CA ASP A 28 -9.36 8.46 11.74
C ASP A 28 -8.25 8.86 12.72
N ILE A 29 -7.01 8.95 12.25
CA ILE A 29 -5.88 9.28 13.11
C ILE A 29 -5.93 10.77 13.46
N LYS A 30 -5.96 11.09 14.76
CA LYS A 30 -5.79 12.47 15.25
C LYS A 30 -4.35 12.91 15.01
N LEU A 31 -4.09 13.48 13.86
CA LEU A 31 -2.78 13.97 13.47
C LEU A 31 -2.42 15.25 14.22
N LYS A 32 -1.11 15.47 14.43
CA LYS A 32 -0.59 16.72 15.01
C LYS A 32 -0.98 17.90 14.11
N LYS A 33 -1.10 19.09 14.70
CA LYS A 33 -1.66 20.31 14.08
C LYS A 33 -0.96 20.86 12.82
N ASN A 34 0.13 20.24 12.35
CA ASN A 34 0.99 20.82 11.30
C ASN A 34 0.71 20.33 9.87
N TYR A 35 -0.35 19.54 9.67
CA TYR A 35 -0.71 19.00 8.36
C TYR A 35 -2.17 19.29 8.04
N ASN A 36 -2.42 19.76 6.81
CA ASN A 36 -3.76 19.87 6.25
C ASN A 36 -3.91 18.78 5.19
N PHE A 37 -4.69 17.74 5.49
CA PHE A 37 -4.96 16.67 4.54
C PHE A 37 -6.22 16.95 3.73
N PHE A 38 -6.10 16.83 2.42
CA PHE A 38 -7.21 16.90 1.47
C PHE A 38 -7.50 15.50 0.94
N PHE A 39 -8.72 15.01 1.15
CA PHE A 39 -9.19 13.70 0.68
C PHE A 39 -10.35 13.88 -0.32
N PRO A 40 -10.08 14.40 -1.53
CA PRO A 40 -11.15 14.57 -2.50
C PRO A 40 -11.71 13.22 -2.96
N ASP A 41 -13.00 13.17 -3.21
CA ASP A 41 -13.66 12.07 -3.90
C ASP A 41 -13.36 12.09 -5.42
N SER A 42 -13.76 11.03 -6.13
CA SER A 42 -13.54 10.92 -7.58
C SER A 42 -14.33 11.94 -8.42
N ASN A 43 -15.33 12.60 -7.83
CA ASN A 43 -16.08 13.67 -8.51
C ASN A 43 -15.28 14.97 -8.48
N SER A 44 -14.56 15.21 -7.40
CA SER A 44 -13.76 16.43 -7.17
C SER A 44 -12.34 16.30 -7.73
N PHE A 45 -11.73 15.11 -7.66
CA PHE A 45 -10.37 14.83 -8.14
C PHE A 45 -10.29 13.41 -8.73
N ASN A 46 -10.10 13.32 -10.03
CA ASN A 46 -10.04 12.03 -10.72
C ASN A 46 -8.79 11.95 -11.59
N LEU A 47 -7.96 10.94 -11.36
CA LEU A 47 -6.69 10.73 -12.08
C LEU A 47 -6.86 10.60 -13.60
N LEU A 48 -8.05 10.24 -14.07
CA LEU A 48 -8.40 10.11 -15.50
C LEU A 48 -9.08 11.38 -16.07
N ASN A 49 -9.20 12.43 -15.26
CA ASN A 49 -9.79 13.70 -15.68
C ASN A 49 -8.87 14.87 -15.35
N LYS A 50 -8.09 15.29 -16.34
CA LYS A 50 -7.08 16.35 -16.20
C LYS A 50 -7.69 17.68 -15.78
N GLU A 51 -8.85 18.03 -16.32
CA GLU A 51 -9.54 19.29 -16.01
C GLU A 51 -9.92 19.36 -14.52
N LYS A 52 -10.49 18.27 -13.97
CA LYS A 52 -10.81 18.20 -12.53
C LYS A 52 -9.57 18.31 -11.65
N MET A 53 -8.46 17.71 -12.07
CA MET A 53 -7.20 17.80 -11.35
C MET A 53 -6.65 19.24 -11.38
N ASP A 54 -6.64 19.90 -12.54
CA ASP A 54 -6.18 21.29 -12.69
C ASP A 54 -7.05 22.23 -11.82
N ILE A 55 -8.39 22.13 -11.90
CA ILE A 55 -9.32 22.95 -11.10
C ILE A 55 -9.07 22.77 -9.59
N PHE A 56 -8.79 21.54 -9.15
CA PHE A 56 -8.52 21.28 -7.74
C PHE A 56 -7.25 21.98 -7.28
N PHE A 57 -6.18 21.94 -8.07
CA PHE A 57 -4.91 22.60 -7.77
C PHE A 57 -5.00 24.13 -7.82
N GLU A 58 -5.82 24.69 -8.72
CA GLU A 58 -6.07 26.14 -8.77
C GLU A 58 -6.77 26.67 -7.50
N LYS A 59 -7.61 25.82 -6.87
CA LYS A 59 -8.36 26.19 -5.66
C LYS A 59 -7.61 25.90 -4.36
N ASN A 60 -6.61 25.03 -4.39
CA ASN A 60 -5.93 24.55 -3.20
C ASN A 60 -4.41 24.60 -3.42
N LYS A 61 -3.71 25.30 -2.53
CA LYS A 61 -2.25 25.22 -2.48
C LYS A 61 -1.87 23.83 -1.96
N ILE A 62 -1.30 22.99 -2.80
CA ILE A 62 -0.82 21.66 -2.42
C ILE A 62 0.70 21.68 -2.35
N ASP A 63 1.28 21.11 -1.30
CA ASP A 63 2.72 21.05 -1.07
C ASP A 63 3.28 19.62 -1.27
N LEU A 64 2.43 18.59 -1.16
CA LEU A 64 2.80 17.18 -1.34
C LEU A 64 1.60 16.36 -1.77
N ILE A 65 1.82 15.35 -2.60
CA ILE A 65 0.81 14.36 -2.99
C ILE A 65 1.17 13.00 -2.39
N ILE A 66 0.20 12.33 -1.77
CA ILE A 66 0.27 10.91 -1.41
C ILE A 66 -0.73 10.17 -2.28
N ASN A 67 -0.23 9.39 -3.23
CA ASN A 67 -1.07 8.64 -4.14
C ASN A 67 -1.37 7.24 -3.61
N LEU A 68 -2.55 7.09 -2.95
CA LEU A 68 -3.12 5.81 -2.52
C LEU A 68 -4.10 5.23 -3.55
N ALA A 69 -4.50 6.02 -4.56
CA ALA A 69 -5.45 5.57 -5.56
C ALA A 69 -4.83 4.48 -6.44
N ALA A 70 -5.51 3.34 -6.55
CA ALA A 70 -5.10 2.24 -7.40
C ALA A 70 -6.27 1.29 -7.70
N TYR A 71 -6.18 0.62 -8.84
CA TYR A 71 -6.97 -0.56 -9.15
C TYR A 71 -6.28 -1.77 -8.46
N THR A 72 -6.88 -2.31 -7.41
CA THR A 72 -6.23 -3.30 -6.52
C THR A 72 -6.79 -4.72 -6.62
N ASN A 73 -7.85 -4.95 -7.40
CA ASN A 73 -8.38 -6.30 -7.62
C ASN A 73 -7.48 -7.06 -8.59
N VAL A 74 -6.60 -7.90 -8.05
CA VAL A 74 -5.53 -8.58 -8.80
C VAL A 74 -6.09 -9.53 -9.84
N ASP A 75 -7.14 -10.32 -9.51
CA ASP A 75 -7.75 -11.25 -10.47
C ASP A 75 -8.50 -10.50 -11.56
N GLN A 76 -9.28 -9.48 -11.19
CA GLN A 76 -10.03 -8.69 -12.15
C GLN A 76 -9.10 -7.85 -13.05
N ALA A 77 -7.89 -7.50 -12.58
CA ALA A 77 -6.90 -6.79 -13.39
C ALA A 77 -6.43 -7.61 -14.63
N GLU A 78 -6.50 -8.94 -14.58
CA GLU A 78 -6.22 -9.78 -15.76
C GLU A 78 -7.31 -9.69 -16.82
N ILE A 79 -8.54 -9.39 -16.41
CA ILE A 79 -9.73 -9.25 -17.28
C ILE A 79 -9.84 -7.80 -17.75
N ASP A 80 -9.86 -6.85 -16.82
CA ASP A 80 -10.07 -5.41 -17.07
C ASP A 80 -8.74 -4.68 -17.26
N ARG A 81 -7.86 -5.23 -18.11
CA ARG A 81 -6.48 -4.71 -18.30
C ARG A 81 -6.43 -3.24 -18.65
N GLU A 82 -7.33 -2.77 -19.50
CA GLU A 82 -7.34 -1.36 -19.91
C GLU A 82 -7.71 -0.44 -18.74
N LEU A 83 -8.72 -0.78 -17.95
CA LEU A 83 -9.09 -0.02 -16.76
C LEU A 83 -7.97 -0.02 -15.72
N CYS A 84 -7.37 -1.19 -15.46
CA CYS A 84 -6.23 -1.32 -14.55
C CYS A 84 -5.05 -0.44 -15.02
N LYS A 85 -4.70 -0.48 -16.32
CA LYS A 85 -3.64 0.35 -16.90
C LYS A 85 -3.97 1.84 -16.81
N ASN A 86 -5.22 2.21 -17.09
CA ASN A 86 -5.65 3.61 -17.04
C ASN A 86 -5.47 4.17 -15.63
N ILE A 87 -5.92 3.45 -14.59
CA ILE A 87 -5.83 3.93 -13.20
C ILE A 87 -4.39 3.85 -12.70
N ASN A 88 -3.74 2.66 -12.81
CA ASN A 88 -2.45 2.42 -12.17
C ASN A 88 -1.25 3.02 -12.90
N PHE A 89 -1.38 3.33 -14.19
CA PHE A 89 -0.26 3.87 -14.97
C PHE A 89 -0.60 5.21 -15.62
N LYS A 90 -1.59 5.29 -16.52
CA LYS A 90 -1.91 6.56 -17.21
C LYS A 90 -2.35 7.66 -16.23
N GLY A 91 -3.17 7.31 -15.22
CA GLY A 91 -3.56 8.25 -14.17
C GLY A 91 -2.37 8.74 -13.34
N VAL A 92 -1.38 7.87 -13.10
CA VAL A 92 -0.14 8.26 -12.41
C VAL A 92 0.71 9.19 -13.29
N ILE A 93 0.76 8.98 -14.61
CA ILE A 93 1.42 9.92 -15.54
C ILE A 93 0.75 11.29 -15.45
N SER A 94 -0.58 11.36 -15.57
CA SER A 94 -1.31 12.63 -15.49
C SER A 94 -1.10 13.34 -14.15
N LEU A 95 -1.07 12.59 -13.06
CA LEU A 95 -0.78 13.11 -11.72
C LEU A 95 0.65 13.66 -11.62
N SER A 96 1.61 12.98 -12.22
CA SER A 96 3.01 13.39 -12.23
C SER A 96 3.23 14.65 -13.07
N GLU A 97 2.57 14.77 -14.22
CA GLU A 97 2.59 16.00 -15.04
C GLU A 97 2.05 17.19 -14.26
N LEU A 98 0.94 17.01 -13.55
CA LEU A 98 0.34 18.04 -12.69
C LEU A 98 1.28 18.44 -11.55
N ALA A 99 1.86 17.45 -10.87
CA ALA A 99 2.80 17.65 -9.78
C ALA A 99 4.04 18.45 -10.25
N LYS A 100 4.60 18.09 -11.41
CA LYS A 100 5.74 18.77 -12.02
C LYS A 100 5.42 20.23 -12.39
N LYS A 101 4.24 20.48 -12.98
CA LYS A 101 3.75 21.83 -13.31
C LYS A 101 3.67 22.73 -12.09
N ASN A 102 3.36 22.16 -10.91
CA ASN A 102 3.18 22.88 -9.65
C ASN A 102 4.37 22.75 -8.69
N GLU A 103 5.48 22.14 -9.11
CA GLU A 103 6.69 21.89 -8.30
C GLU A 103 6.44 21.06 -7.02
N VAL A 104 5.47 20.16 -7.06
CA VAL A 104 5.02 19.32 -5.95
C VAL A 104 5.60 17.91 -6.12
N GLY A 105 6.05 17.29 -5.02
CA GLY A 105 6.51 15.89 -5.05
C GLY A 105 5.38 14.90 -4.81
N ILE A 106 5.66 13.62 -5.15
CA ILE A 106 4.71 12.51 -5.02
C ILE A 106 5.31 11.40 -4.18
N ILE A 107 4.58 10.98 -3.15
CA ILE A 107 4.76 9.68 -2.49
C ILE A 107 3.79 8.70 -3.14
N GLN A 108 4.33 7.81 -3.98
CA GLN A 108 3.57 6.80 -4.71
C GLN A 108 3.52 5.49 -3.95
N ILE A 109 2.34 5.01 -3.61
CA ILE A 109 2.20 3.68 -3.01
C ILE A 109 2.24 2.61 -4.09
N SER A 110 3.08 1.60 -3.86
CA SER A 110 3.28 0.43 -4.70
C SER A 110 3.09 -0.88 -3.91
N THR A 111 3.55 -2.00 -4.46
CA THR A 111 3.23 -3.34 -3.99
C THR A 111 4.42 -4.29 -4.09
N ASP A 112 4.44 -5.33 -3.25
CA ASP A 112 5.30 -6.50 -3.36
C ASP A 112 5.09 -7.30 -4.66
N TYR A 113 3.93 -7.15 -5.33
CA TYR A 113 3.62 -7.83 -6.60
C TYR A 113 4.42 -7.31 -7.80
N VAL A 114 5.26 -6.30 -7.63
CA VAL A 114 6.29 -5.96 -8.63
C VAL A 114 7.36 -7.06 -8.74
N PHE A 115 7.46 -7.93 -7.75
CA PHE A 115 8.26 -9.16 -7.76
C PHE A 115 7.37 -10.38 -8.04
N GLY A 116 7.97 -11.51 -8.48
CA GLY A 116 7.16 -12.73 -8.57
C GLY A 116 7.73 -13.85 -9.44
N LYS A 117 8.53 -13.54 -10.45
CA LYS A 117 9.08 -14.57 -11.35
C LYS A 117 10.13 -15.44 -10.64
N ASN A 118 10.91 -14.86 -9.76
CA ASN A 118 11.98 -15.53 -9.05
C ASN A 118 11.56 -15.81 -7.61
N ASN A 119 11.76 -17.05 -7.17
CA ASN A 119 11.53 -17.46 -5.78
C ASN A 119 12.87 -17.42 -5.01
N ASP A 120 13.52 -16.26 -5.01
CA ASP A 120 14.89 -16.03 -4.55
C ASP A 120 14.97 -15.44 -3.13
N GLY A 121 13.94 -15.67 -2.32
CA GLY A 121 13.92 -15.25 -0.92
C GLY A 121 13.37 -13.84 -0.70
N VAL A 122 13.75 -13.25 0.44
CA VAL A 122 13.31 -11.91 0.84
C VAL A 122 13.85 -10.86 -0.13
N LYS A 123 12.99 -9.96 -0.60
CA LYS A 123 13.33 -8.93 -1.57
C LYS A 123 13.75 -7.64 -0.88
N ASN A 124 14.99 -7.20 -1.09
CA ASN A 124 15.38 -5.83 -0.78
C ASN A 124 15.10 -4.89 -1.97
N ILE A 125 15.33 -3.60 -1.78
CA ILE A 125 15.04 -2.57 -2.79
C ILE A 125 15.87 -2.70 -4.07
N TYR A 126 17.02 -3.39 -4.02
CA TYR A 126 17.92 -3.60 -5.17
C TYR A 126 17.55 -4.81 -6.02
N HIS A 127 16.64 -5.67 -5.54
CA HIS A 127 16.14 -6.77 -6.35
C HIS A 127 15.39 -6.24 -7.57
N LYS A 128 15.74 -6.78 -8.74
CA LYS A 128 15.10 -6.39 -10.01
C LYS A 128 13.63 -6.83 -10.03
N PRO A 129 12.68 -5.90 -10.17
CA PRO A 129 11.28 -6.23 -10.34
C PRO A 129 11.03 -7.10 -11.57
N ASN A 130 10.14 -8.08 -11.43
CA ASN A 130 9.74 -9.02 -12.49
C ASN A 130 8.33 -9.56 -12.23
N PRO A 131 7.31 -8.70 -12.35
CA PRO A 131 5.93 -9.03 -12.03
C PRO A 131 5.41 -10.20 -12.88
N ILE A 132 4.53 -11.02 -12.30
CA ILE A 132 3.92 -12.20 -12.95
C ILE A 132 2.42 -12.06 -13.17
N ASN A 133 1.82 -10.94 -12.77
CA ASN A 133 0.43 -10.59 -13.03
C ASN A 133 0.32 -9.15 -13.51
N TYR A 134 -0.82 -8.84 -14.12
CA TYR A 134 -1.02 -7.54 -14.78
C TYR A 134 -1.09 -6.38 -13.79
N TYR A 135 -1.67 -6.60 -12.61
CA TYR A 135 -1.65 -5.61 -11.53
C TYR A 135 -0.22 -5.20 -11.16
N GLY A 136 0.63 -6.19 -10.83
CA GLY A 136 2.03 -5.94 -10.50
C GLY A 136 2.80 -5.26 -11.65
N TYR A 137 2.52 -5.66 -12.90
CA TYR A 137 3.11 -5.03 -14.08
C TYR A 137 2.74 -3.54 -14.17
N THR A 138 1.46 -3.18 -14.02
CA THR A 138 1.04 -1.77 -14.09
C THR A 138 1.60 -0.92 -12.95
N LYS A 139 1.72 -1.49 -11.75
CA LYS A 139 2.36 -0.82 -10.60
C LYS A 139 3.86 -0.61 -10.84
N PHE A 140 4.55 -1.61 -11.39
CA PHE A 140 5.98 -1.48 -11.72
C PHE A 140 6.24 -0.43 -12.81
N GLU A 141 5.41 -0.37 -13.86
CA GLU A 141 5.53 0.68 -14.88
C GLU A 141 5.35 2.08 -14.27
N SER A 142 4.42 2.24 -13.32
CA SER A 142 4.25 3.51 -12.62
C SER A 142 5.43 3.87 -11.70
N GLU A 143 6.04 2.90 -11.01
CA GLU A 143 7.27 3.12 -10.24
C GLU A 143 8.39 3.70 -11.10
N LYS A 144 8.68 3.04 -12.23
CA LYS A 144 9.72 3.49 -13.17
C LYS A 144 9.47 4.92 -13.63
N PHE A 145 8.21 5.22 -13.99
CA PHE A 145 7.85 6.55 -14.46
C PHE A 145 8.08 7.61 -13.37
N ILE A 146 7.50 7.41 -12.17
CA ILE A 146 7.59 8.34 -11.04
C ILE A 146 9.04 8.63 -10.64
N ILE A 147 9.88 7.61 -10.57
CA ILE A 147 11.30 7.74 -10.19
C ILE A 147 12.09 8.53 -11.25
N ASN A 148 11.77 8.35 -12.54
CA ASN A 148 12.49 9.04 -13.62
C ASN A 148 12.04 10.51 -13.80
N GLU A 149 10.81 10.86 -13.42
CA GLU A 149 10.26 12.20 -13.64
C GLU A 149 10.80 13.27 -12.67
N SER A 150 11.08 12.92 -11.43
CA SER A 150 11.55 13.89 -10.44
C SER A 150 12.33 13.23 -9.30
N ASN A 151 13.40 13.90 -8.86
CA ASN A 151 14.14 13.51 -7.67
C ASN A 151 13.37 13.75 -6.37
N ASN A 152 12.28 14.53 -6.43
CA ASN A 152 11.39 14.76 -5.28
C ASN A 152 10.32 13.68 -5.12
N ASN A 153 10.30 12.64 -5.96
CA ASN A 153 9.33 11.57 -5.89
C ASN A 153 9.87 10.37 -5.11
N LEU A 154 8.99 9.75 -4.32
CA LEU A 154 9.27 8.57 -3.51
C LEU A 154 8.29 7.46 -3.84
N VAL A 155 8.75 6.22 -3.90
CA VAL A 155 7.93 5.02 -4.02
C VAL A 155 7.96 4.23 -2.72
N ILE A 156 6.80 3.82 -2.22
CA ILE A 156 6.70 2.96 -1.04
C ILE A 156 6.00 1.66 -1.44
N ARG A 157 6.70 0.54 -1.35
CA ARG A 157 6.15 -0.79 -1.59
C ARG A 157 5.61 -1.36 -0.28
N LEU A 158 4.34 -1.73 -0.30
CA LEU A 158 3.64 -2.43 0.78
C LEU A 158 3.40 -3.88 0.36
N ALA A 159 3.14 -4.74 1.33
CA ALA A 159 2.79 -6.14 1.09
C ALA A 159 1.56 -6.53 1.88
N SER A 160 0.63 -7.29 1.25
CA SER A 160 -0.53 -7.91 1.91
C SER A 160 -1.21 -6.98 2.93
N VAL A 161 -1.65 -5.82 2.46
CA VAL A 161 -2.25 -4.77 3.33
C VAL A 161 -3.54 -5.25 3.98
N PHE A 162 -3.63 -5.10 5.29
CA PHE A 162 -4.81 -5.46 6.09
C PHE A 162 -5.16 -4.35 7.09
N GLY A 163 -6.42 -4.31 7.51
CA GLY A 163 -6.90 -3.35 8.51
C GLY A 163 -8.41 -3.38 8.70
N PHE A 164 -8.89 -2.42 9.46
CA PHE A 164 -10.31 -2.32 9.82
C PHE A 164 -11.18 -1.97 8.62
N TYR A 165 -10.72 -1.10 7.74
CA TYR A 165 -11.47 -0.64 6.56
C TYR A 165 -11.24 -1.53 5.34
N GLY A 166 -12.13 -1.39 4.36
CA GLY A 166 -12.06 -2.10 3.08
C GLY A 166 -12.27 -3.61 3.19
N ASN A 167 -12.05 -4.30 2.09
CA ASN A 167 -12.04 -5.75 2.00
C ASN A 167 -10.60 -6.25 2.01
N ASN A 168 -10.29 -7.22 2.87
CA ASN A 168 -8.97 -7.82 2.97
C ASN A 168 -9.07 -9.29 3.39
N PHE A 169 -7.95 -10.00 3.31
CA PHE A 169 -7.89 -11.43 3.60
C PHE A 169 -8.36 -11.75 5.03
N ILE A 170 -7.93 -10.97 6.03
CA ILE A 170 -8.29 -11.19 7.43
C ILE A 170 -9.80 -11.14 7.61
N LYS A 171 -10.48 -10.12 7.10
CA LYS A 171 -11.94 -9.97 7.21
C LYS A 171 -12.68 -11.11 6.48
N THR A 172 -12.15 -11.54 5.35
CA THR A 172 -12.72 -12.70 4.62
C THR A 172 -12.62 -13.97 5.45
N MET A 173 -11.45 -14.26 6.03
CA MET A 173 -11.27 -15.44 6.88
C MET A 173 -12.13 -15.36 8.14
N MET A 174 -12.18 -14.21 8.82
CA MET A 174 -13.07 -14.02 9.97
C MET A 174 -14.53 -14.36 9.63
N LYS A 175 -15.02 -13.88 8.50
CA LYS A 175 -16.40 -14.17 8.05
C LYS A 175 -16.62 -15.67 7.82
N LEU A 176 -15.70 -16.35 7.14
CA LEU A 176 -15.79 -17.79 6.87
C LEU A 176 -15.76 -18.61 8.17
N ILE A 177 -14.85 -18.28 9.09
CA ILE A 177 -14.70 -18.94 10.39
C ILE A 177 -15.96 -18.77 11.25
N LEU A 178 -16.49 -17.55 11.34
CA LEU A 178 -17.71 -17.28 12.12
C LEU A 178 -18.96 -17.93 11.53
N ASN A 179 -18.96 -18.20 10.23
CA ASN A 179 -20.01 -18.94 9.55
C ASN A 179 -19.84 -20.47 9.66
N ASN A 180 -18.88 -20.97 10.46
CA ASN A 180 -18.55 -22.38 10.65
C ASN A 180 -18.28 -23.12 9.31
N GLN A 181 -17.55 -22.49 8.40
CA GLN A 181 -17.18 -23.09 7.11
C GLN A 181 -15.79 -23.70 7.19
N ASP A 182 -15.64 -24.92 6.68
CA ASP A 182 -14.31 -25.49 6.44
C ASP A 182 -13.60 -24.68 5.34
N ILE A 183 -12.30 -24.44 5.52
CA ILE A 183 -11.55 -23.52 4.69
C ILE A 183 -10.30 -24.20 4.13
N ASN A 184 -10.12 -24.11 2.82
CA ASN A 184 -8.86 -24.46 2.16
C ASN A 184 -8.01 -23.21 1.99
N VAL A 185 -6.78 -23.19 2.52
CA VAL A 185 -5.91 -22.01 2.53
C VAL A 185 -4.53 -22.35 1.99
N ILE A 186 -4.03 -21.50 1.09
CA ILE A 186 -2.70 -21.63 0.51
C ILE A 186 -1.63 -21.52 1.59
N SER A 187 -0.72 -22.49 1.66
CA SER A 187 0.33 -22.60 2.68
C SER A 187 1.74 -22.41 2.16
N ASP A 188 1.95 -22.38 0.84
CA ASP A 188 3.27 -22.32 0.21
C ASP A 188 3.65 -20.93 -0.31
N GLN A 189 2.76 -19.92 -0.19
CA GLN A 189 3.08 -18.52 -0.46
C GLN A 189 3.66 -17.85 0.78
N LYS A 190 4.92 -17.41 0.69
CA LYS A 190 5.60 -16.66 1.76
C LYS A 190 5.36 -15.18 1.56
N ILE A 191 4.87 -14.50 2.59
CA ILE A 191 4.44 -13.10 2.52
C ILE A 191 5.01 -12.27 3.67
N SER A 192 5.14 -10.98 3.44
CA SER A 192 5.10 -9.93 4.46
C SER A 192 3.67 -9.40 4.57
N MET A 193 3.34 -8.78 5.70
CA MET A 193 2.04 -8.14 5.90
C MET A 193 2.21 -6.69 6.33
N THR A 194 1.26 -5.83 5.97
CA THR A 194 1.26 -4.41 6.35
C THR A 194 -0.07 -4.05 6.98
N SER A 195 -0.06 -3.62 8.24
CA SER A 195 -1.22 -2.99 8.85
C SER A 195 -1.44 -1.61 8.23
N SER A 196 -2.62 -1.38 7.65
CA SER A 196 -2.98 -0.08 7.07
C SER A 196 -2.99 1.02 8.12
N PHE A 197 -3.42 0.71 9.33
CA PHE A 197 -3.42 1.63 10.47
C PHE A 197 -1.99 2.02 10.89
N GLU A 198 -1.08 1.03 11.03
CA GLU A 198 0.32 1.33 11.38
C GLU A 198 1.02 2.10 10.27
N PHE A 199 0.75 1.78 9.00
CA PHE A 199 1.26 2.58 7.89
C PHE A 199 0.73 4.01 7.93
N ALA A 200 -0.57 4.20 8.13
CA ALA A 200 -1.19 5.52 8.24
C ALA A 200 -0.61 6.36 9.39
N LYS A 201 -0.33 5.76 10.55
CA LYS A 201 0.36 6.41 11.69
C LYS A 201 1.76 6.92 11.35
N ASN A 202 2.42 6.28 10.41
CA ASN A 202 3.78 6.64 9.97
C ASN A 202 3.80 7.66 8.83
N ILE A 203 2.68 7.97 8.19
CA ILE A 203 2.60 8.96 7.11
C ILE A 203 3.12 10.35 7.55
N PRO A 204 2.77 10.90 8.73
CA PRO A 204 3.33 12.17 9.18
C PRO A 204 4.85 12.19 9.24
N TYR A 205 5.45 11.10 9.72
CA TYR A 205 6.89 10.96 9.76
C TYR A 205 7.52 10.91 8.34
N LEU A 206 6.89 10.20 7.41
CA LEU A 206 7.31 10.19 6.01
C LEU A 206 7.23 11.59 5.37
N ILE A 207 6.22 12.39 5.74
CA ILE A 207 6.09 13.77 5.29
C ILE A 207 7.22 14.64 5.89
N ASP A 208 7.55 14.47 7.17
CA ASP A 208 8.64 15.21 7.81
C ASP A 208 9.99 14.91 7.16
N LEU A 209 10.28 13.64 6.88
CA LEU A 209 11.48 13.24 6.14
C LEU A 209 11.53 13.86 4.73
N TYR A 210 10.40 13.90 4.05
CA TYR A 210 10.27 14.56 2.75
C TYR A 210 10.59 16.07 2.85
N LYS A 211 10.07 16.77 3.88
CA LYS A 211 10.34 18.19 4.13
C LYS A 211 11.82 18.49 4.37
N GLU A 212 12.46 17.65 5.15
CA GLU A 212 13.88 17.82 5.49
C GLU A 212 14.79 17.60 4.30
N LYS A 213 14.21 17.31 3.11
CA LYS A 213 14.97 16.97 1.88
C LYS A 213 16.04 15.94 2.16
N ILE A 214 15.71 14.96 3.01
CA ILE A 214 16.57 13.81 3.20
C ILE A 214 16.69 13.16 1.83
N GLU A 215 17.89 13.17 1.28
CA GLU A 215 18.17 12.48 0.03
C GLU A 215 17.93 10.99 0.27
N PHE A 216 16.75 10.52 -0.10
CA PHE A 216 16.50 9.09 -0.22
C PHE A 216 17.35 8.59 -1.38
N THR A 217 18.51 8.07 -1.08
CA THR A 217 19.52 7.65 -2.07
C THR A 217 18.91 6.77 -3.14
N ASP A 218 17.91 5.95 -2.76
CA ASP A 218 17.28 4.99 -3.67
C ASP A 218 15.85 5.38 -4.07
N ARG A 219 15.23 6.33 -3.40
CA ARG A 219 13.85 6.79 -3.62
C ARG A 219 12.79 5.66 -3.67
N ILE A 220 13.14 4.49 -3.14
CA ILE A 220 12.26 3.34 -2.98
C ILE A 220 12.38 2.86 -1.54
N ILE A 221 11.24 2.70 -0.87
CA ILE A 221 11.13 2.18 0.49
C ILE A 221 10.26 0.93 0.48
N HIS A 222 10.65 -0.09 1.24
CA HIS A 222 9.80 -1.19 1.63
C HIS A 222 9.26 -0.93 3.04
N PHE A 223 7.95 -0.95 3.20
CA PHE A 223 7.29 -0.79 4.49
C PHE A 223 6.37 -1.98 4.75
N THR A 224 6.68 -2.79 5.74
CA THR A 224 5.84 -3.90 6.21
C THR A 224 5.97 -4.04 7.73
N ASN A 225 5.04 -4.75 8.34
CA ASN A 225 5.21 -5.22 9.70
C ASN A 225 6.39 -6.19 9.78
N LYS A 226 6.99 -6.34 10.97
CA LYS A 226 8.10 -7.27 11.19
C LYS A 226 7.65 -8.72 11.05
N GLY A 227 8.57 -9.56 10.55
CA GLY A 227 8.33 -11.00 10.38
C GLY A 227 7.72 -11.37 9.04
N TYR A 228 7.65 -12.67 8.83
CA TYR A 228 7.15 -13.30 7.61
C TYR A 228 6.20 -14.43 7.97
N THR A 229 5.23 -14.67 7.11
CA THR A 229 4.20 -15.69 7.33
C THR A 229 3.71 -16.28 6.00
N ASN A 230 2.61 -17.02 6.04
CA ASN A 230 1.82 -17.46 4.91
C ASN A 230 0.33 -17.38 5.26
N TRP A 231 -0.52 -17.48 4.26
CA TRP A 231 -1.98 -17.32 4.44
C TRP A 231 -2.59 -18.36 5.38
N PHE A 232 -2.07 -19.59 5.37
CA PHE A 232 -2.55 -20.67 6.24
C PHE A 232 -2.27 -20.37 7.73
N GLU A 233 -1.04 -19.96 8.07
CA GLU A 233 -0.70 -19.58 9.43
C GLU A 233 -1.49 -18.36 9.91
N VAL A 234 -1.65 -17.34 9.06
CA VAL A 234 -2.52 -16.19 9.38
C VAL A 234 -3.95 -16.64 9.70
N THR A 235 -4.53 -17.58 8.92
CA THR A 235 -5.89 -18.06 9.16
C THR A 235 -6.02 -18.80 10.49
N LYS A 236 -5.00 -19.57 10.89
CA LYS A 236 -4.96 -20.23 12.20
C LYS A 236 -4.98 -19.21 13.34
N VAL A 237 -4.11 -18.18 13.23
CA VAL A 237 -4.07 -17.11 14.25
C VAL A 237 -5.42 -16.39 14.35
N ILE A 238 -6.07 -16.11 13.21
CA ILE A 238 -7.41 -15.49 13.23
C ILE A 238 -8.42 -16.38 13.96
N LYS A 239 -8.42 -17.68 13.72
CA LYS A 239 -9.30 -18.62 14.40
C LYS A 239 -9.05 -18.63 15.92
N ASP A 240 -7.78 -18.74 16.32
CA ASP A 240 -7.37 -18.78 17.73
C ASP A 240 -7.79 -17.50 18.48
N GLU A 241 -7.60 -16.32 17.85
CA GLU A 241 -8.01 -15.04 18.43
C GLU A 241 -9.55 -14.91 18.51
N LEU A 242 -10.27 -15.35 17.49
CA LEU A 242 -11.74 -15.37 17.53
C LEU A 242 -12.25 -16.30 18.65
N GLU A 243 -11.68 -17.50 18.84
CA GLU A 243 -12.05 -18.39 19.94
C GLU A 243 -11.85 -17.73 21.31
N LYS A 244 -10.77 -16.99 21.50
CA LYS A 244 -10.52 -16.23 22.73
C LYS A 244 -11.57 -15.12 22.93
N ILE A 245 -11.87 -14.34 21.90
CA ILE A 245 -12.83 -13.23 21.96
C ILE A 245 -14.24 -13.72 22.28
N ILE A 246 -14.70 -14.78 21.62
CA ILE A 246 -16.06 -15.33 21.83
C ILE A 246 -16.12 -16.29 23.00
N ASN A 247 -14.99 -16.62 23.63
CA ASN A 247 -14.83 -17.62 24.71
C ASN A 247 -15.48 -18.97 24.38
N LYS A 248 -15.30 -19.44 23.15
CA LYS A 248 -15.89 -20.69 22.63
C LYS A 248 -15.02 -21.29 21.54
N LYS A 249 -14.89 -22.63 21.53
CA LYS A 249 -14.23 -23.36 20.45
C LYS A 249 -15.04 -23.30 19.17
N ILE A 250 -14.34 -23.06 18.03
CA ILE A 250 -14.91 -23.06 16.69
C ILE A 250 -14.50 -24.37 16.00
N LEU A 251 -15.48 -25.23 15.73
CA LEU A 251 -15.26 -26.55 15.18
C LEU A 251 -15.31 -26.51 13.65
N ILE A 252 -14.22 -26.07 13.04
CA ILE A 252 -14.00 -26.06 11.58
C ILE A 252 -12.64 -26.66 11.24
N ASN A 253 -12.51 -27.18 10.03
CA ASN A 253 -11.24 -27.62 9.47
C ASN A 253 -10.61 -26.46 8.66
N ILE A 254 -9.33 -26.17 8.93
CA ILE A 254 -8.51 -25.30 8.10
C ILE A 254 -7.49 -26.19 7.41
N ASN A 255 -7.65 -26.40 6.11
CA ASN A 255 -6.83 -27.31 5.33
C ASN A 255 -5.73 -26.55 4.59
N ALA A 256 -4.49 -26.96 4.77
CA ALA A 256 -3.37 -26.43 4.00
C ALA A 256 -3.40 -27.01 2.57
N ILE A 257 -3.43 -26.13 1.58
CA ILE A 257 -3.30 -26.50 0.16
C ILE A 257 -2.09 -25.82 -0.47
N LYS A 258 -1.65 -26.30 -1.64
CA LYS A 258 -0.62 -25.66 -2.44
C LYS A 258 -1.22 -24.68 -3.42
N SER A 259 -0.43 -23.69 -3.84
CA SER A 259 -0.83 -22.70 -4.85
C SER A 259 -1.31 -23.35 -6.15
N ASN A 260 -0.71 -24.49 -6.53
CA ASN A 260 -1.09 -25.22 -7.75
C ASN A 260 -2.47 -25.92 -7.63
N ASP A 261 -2.95 -26.17 -6.42
CA ASP A 261 -4.25 -26.79 -6.14
C ASP A 261 -5.38 -25.76 -6.08
N TRP A 262 -5.01 -24.46 -6.18
CA TRP A 262 -5.96 -23.34 -6.14
C TRP A 262 -6.10 -22.69 -7.51
N THR A 263 -7.32 -22.67 -8.02
CA THR A 263 -7.60 -21.98 -9.29
C THR A 263 -7.78 -20.49 -9.04
N SER A 264 -6.89 -19.68 -9.59
CA SER A 264 -6.99 -18.20 -9.60
C SER A 264 -6.74 -17.67 -11.00
N ILE A 265 -7.36 -16.55 -11.36
CA ILE A 265 -7.18 -15.91 -12.67
C ILE A 265 -5.76 -15.32 -12.75
N ALA A 266 -5.35 -14.58 -11.75
CA ALA A 266 -4.03 -13.99 -11.66
C ALA A 266 -3.03 -14.94 -10.97
N LYS A 267 -1.83 -15.07 -11.52
CA LYS A 267 -0.72 -15.74 -10.84
C LYS A 267 -0.25 -14.90 -9.66
N ARG A 268 0.08 -15.56 -8.55
CA ARG A 268 0.61 -14.91 -7.35
C ARG A 268 2.03 -15.38 -7.05
N PRO A 269 2.92 -14.48 -6.57
CA PRO A 269 4.26 -14.88 -6.15
C PRO A 269 4.26 -15.98 -5.09
N LEU A 270 5.15 -16.95 -5.20
CA LEU A 270 5.39 -17.93 -4.12
C LEU A 270 6.17 -17.30 -2.96
N ASP A 271 6.94 -16.26 -3.25
CA ASP A 271 7.68 -15.53 -2.23
C ASP A 271 7.67 -14.02 -2.56
N SER A 272 6.85 -13.28 -1.84
CA SER A 272 6.71 -11.82 -1.96
C SER A 272 7.18 -11.07 -0.72
N ARG A 273 8.00 -11.72 0.12
CA ARG A 273 8.53 -11.10 1.33
C ARG A 273 9.41 -9.90 1.00
N LEU A 274 9.19 -8.80 1.70
CA LEU A 274 9.96 -7.58 1.58
C LEU A 274 10.87 -7.40 2.81
N GLU A 275 12.12 -7.03 2.56
CA GLU A 275 13.03 -6.54 3.59
C GLU A 275 12.77 -5.05 3.81
N VAL A 276 12.52 -4.65 5.05
CA VAL A 276 12.37 -3.23 5.41
C VAL A 276 13.76 -2.59 5.37
N ASN A 277 13.95 -1.60 4.52
CA ASN A 277 15.25 -0.98 4.28
C ASN A 277 15.45 0.38 4.95
N PHE A 278 14.50 0.80 5.77
CA PHE A 278 14.52 2.11 6.38
C PHE A 278 14.78 1.96 7.88
N LYS A 279 16.02 2.24 8.32
CA LYS A 279 16.49 2.02 9.71
C LYS A 279 15.63 2.76 10.74
N GLU A 280 15.13 3.93 10.40
CA GLU A 280 14.24 4.71 11.24
C GLU A 280 12.90 4.03 11.46
N LEU A 281 12.42 3.21 10.52
CA LEU A 281 11.23 2.38 10.68
C LEU A 281 11.47 1.13 11.53
N GLU A 282 12.73 0.68 11.70
CA GLU A 282 13.06 -0.43 12.59
C GLU A 282 12.79 -0.11 14.07
N ASN A 283 12.79 1.17 14.44
CA ASN A 283 12.48 1.64 15.79
C ASN A 283 10.97 1.66 16.08
N PHE A 284 10.12 1.54 15.07
CA PHE A 284 8.70 1.35 15.28
C PHE A 284 8.45 -0.10 15.66
N ASN A 285 8.09 -0.32 16.92
CA ASN A 285 7.62 -1.60 17.43
C ASN A 285 6.29 -1.97 16.75
N ILE A 286 6.38 -2.40 15.50
CA ILE A 286 5.24 -2.92 14.75
C ILE A 286 5.12 -4.39 15.16
N PHE A 287 4.48 -4.61 16.31
CA PHE A 287 4.13 -5.97 16.74
C PHE A 287 2.97 -6.47 15.89
N LEU A 288 3.20 -7.56 15.14
CA LEU A 288 2.17 -8.56 14.98
C LEU A 288 2.25 -9.45 16.24
N PRO A 289 1.11 -9.81 16.84
CA PRO A 289 1.07 -10.79 17.91
C PRO A 289 1.61 -12.13 17.42
#